data_a2fb939c0d3c9a001b3dde76d2369e7e
#
_entry.id   a2fb939c0d3c9a001b3dde76d2369e7e
#
_cell.length_a   1.000
_cell.length_b   1.000
_cell.length_c   1.000
_cell.angle_alpha   90.00
_cell.angle_beta   90.00
_cell.angle_gamma   90.00
#
_symmetry.space_group_name_H-M   'P 1'
#
loop_
_entity.id
_entity.type
_entity.pdbx_description
1 polymer ?
#
loop_
_entity_poly.entity_id
_entity_poly.type
_entity_poly.pdbx_seq_one_letter_code
_entity_poly.pdbx_strand_id
1 'polypeptide(L)'
;SPYYSDGAWTIYEMVRPDLLTIFQFLHAAGFSEYWTDQVEPRVLRRIDELGPDIRQFDVVAEVERGLGQPLASDTITVFMLYFSQPHGIKITGTRFLTDIAWDASNLLHTAVHEMMHPPYSYSSDEELRAALETLQQDPFLMDKVEHHDPAYGYNSFEGYVEENVVRALSHLLTERLRGDIDHSHYGMKQADGGMHVLMAALYSLMLDEDYNSKGELVRDFLIRVIEAGALDPGQIEARYNALE
;
A
#
# COMPACT_ATOMS: atom_id res chain seq x y z
N SER A 1 5.05 2.71 19.04
CA SER A 1 4.44 2.65 17.71
C SER A 1 4.43 1.18 17.28
N PRO A 2 3.33 0.63 16.75
CA PRO A 2 3.26 -0.76 16.28
C PRO A 2 4.21 -1.03 15.09
N TYR A 3 4.75 0.01 14.48
CA TYR A 3 5.67 -0.09 13.33
C TYR A 3 7.15 -0.18 13.69
N TYR A 4 7.51 -0.02 14.97
CA TYR A 4 8.89 -0.14 15.41
C TYR A 4 9.00 -1.32 16.36
N SER A 5 9.44 -2.46 15.82
CA SER A 5 9.90 -3.56 16.67
C SER A 5 11.12 -3.09 17.50
N ASP A 6 11.40 -3.75 18.61
CA ASP A 6 12.61 -3.48 19.41
C ASP A 6 13.88 -3.53 18.55
N GLY A 7 13.89 -4.33 17.48
CA GLY A 7 14.97 -4.39 16.50
C GLY A 7 15.16 -3.11 15.68
N ALA A 8 14.09 -2.45 15.25
CA ALA A 8 14.19 -1.20 14.50
C ALA A 8 14.76 -0.06 15.36
N TRP A 9 14.39 0.00 16.64
CA TRP A 9 14.97 0.96 17.59
C TRP A 9 16.47 0.72 17.80
N THR A 10 16.88 -0.54 17.92
CA THR A 10 18.29 -0.92 18.05
C THR A 10 19.10 -0.50 16.83
N ILE A 11 18.56 -0.72 15.60
CA ILE A 11 19.20 -0.27 14.35
C ILE A 11 19.33 1.26 14.34
N TYR A 12 18.29 1.99 14.72
CA TYR A 12 18.34 3.46 14.80
C TYR A 12 19.44 3.95 15.72
N GLU A 13 19.57 3.40 16.94
CA GLU A 13 20.61 3.78 17.88
C GLU A 13 22.02 3.47 17.35
N MET A 14 22.18 2.38 16.59
CA MET A 14 23.46 2.05 15.95
C MET A 14 23.87 3.05 14.86
N VAL A 15 22.93 3.48 14.02
CA VAL A 15 23.24 4.38 12.88
C VAL A 15 23.17 5.87 13.25
N ARG A 16 22.59 6.21 14.40
CA ARG A 16 22.39 7.59 14.84
C ARG A 16 23.67 8.44 14.86
N PRO A 17 24.82 7.96 15.36
CA PRO A 17 26.07 8.74 15.33
C PRO A 17 26.51 9.11 13.92
N ASP A 18 26.37 8.16 12.98
CA ASP A 18 26.74 8.38 11.58
C ASP A 18 25.79 9.38 10.91
N LEU A 19 24.47 9.25 11.16
CA LEU A 19 23.49 10.21 10.69
C LEU A 19 23.76 11.62 11.22
N LEU A 20 24.09 11.77 12.51
CA LEU A 20 24.45 13.07 13.07
C LEU A 20 25.69 13.66 12.40
N THR A 21 26.71 12.84 12.14
CA THR A 21 27.93 13.26 11.43
C THR A 21 27.58 13.73 10.00
N ILE A 22 26.75 12.99 9.27
CA ILE A 22 26.30 13.36 7.93
C ILE A 22 25.55 14.70 7.96
N PHE A 23 24.59 14.86 8.87
CA PHE A 23 23.81 16.10 8.95
C PHE A 23 24.66 17.29 9.35
N GLN A 24 25.61 17.13 10.28
CA GLN A 24 26.57 18.19 10.64
C GLN A 24 27.44 18.59 9.45
N PHE A 25 27.92 17.61 8.68
CA PHE A 25 28.68 17.86 7.45
C PHE A 25 27.85 18.62 6.42
N LEU A 26 26.65 18.18 6.15
CA LEU A 26 25.74 18.83 5.19
C LEU A 26 25.45 20.28 5.60
N HIS A 27 25.20 20.51 6.89
CA HIS A 27 24.97 21.86 7.42
C HIS A 27 26.23 22.74 7.22
N ALA A 28 27.41 22.23 7.58
CA ALA A 28 28.68 22.96 7.44
C ALA A 28 29.05 23.21 5.97
N ALA A 29 28.62 22.34 5.06
CA ALA A 29 28.82 22.48 3.61
C ALA A 29 27.84 23.45 2.93
N GLY A 30 26.93 24.11 3.67
CA GLY A 30 25.96 25.05 3.11
C GLY A 30 24.76 24.36 2.43
N PHE A 31 24.40 23.14 2.85
CA PHE A 31 23.26 22.41 2.28
C PHE A 31 21.94 23.15 2.47
N SER A 32 21.78 23.89 3.58
CA SER A 32 20.55 24.65 3.83
C SER A 32 20.33 25.74 2.78
N GLU A 33 21.38 26.48 2.43
CA GLU A 33 21.35 27.52 1.39
C GLU A 33 21.12 26.88 0.03
N TYR A 34 21.83 25.79 -0.29
CA TYR A 34 21.60 25.04 -1.53
C TYR A 34 20.16 24.55 -1.64
N TRP A 35 19.59 24.03 -0.54
CA TRP A 35 18.19 23.59 -0.52
C TRP A 35 17.25 24.75 -0.86
N THR A 36 17.35 25.85 -0.13
CA THR A 36 16.46 27.00 -0.30
C THR A 36 16.57 27.63 -1.70
N ASP A 37 17.79 27.71 -2.24
CA ASP A 37 18.02 28.38 -3.51
C ASP A 37 17.76 27.49 -4.73
N GLN A 38 18.05 26.20 -4.64
CA GLN A 38 18.08 25.30 -5.79
C GLN A 38 17.02 24.19 -5.78
N VAL A 39 16.63 23.70 -4.61
CA VAL A 39 15.75 22.54 -4.48
C VAL A 39 14.31 22.95 -4.17
N GLU A 40 14.11 23.71 -3.11
CA GLU A 40 12.79 24.12 -2.63
C GLU A 40 11.91 24.75 -3.71
N PRO A 41 12.40 25.68 -4.58
CA PRO A 41 11.59 26.25 -5.65
C PRO A 41 11.11 25.20 -6.66
N ARG A 42 11.87 24.13 -6.86
CA ARG A 42 11.48 23.04 -7.77
C ARG A 42 10.43 22.15 -7.13
N VAL A 43 10.58 21.87 -5.84
CA VAL A 43 9.59 21.10 -5.06
C VAL A 43 8.26 21.83 -5.02
N LEU A 44 8.27 23.13 -4.68
CA LEU A 44 7.07 23.95 -4.63
C LEU A 44 6.36 24.03 -5.99
N ARG A 45 7.11 24.22 -7.07
CA ARG A 45 6.55 24.19 -8.43
C ARG A 45 5.87 22.86 -8.72
N ARG A 46 6.50 21.75 -8.34
CA ARG A 46 5.91 20.43 -8.57
C ARG A 46 4.62 20.22 -7.78
N ILE A 47 4.56 20.70 -6.55
CA ILE A 47 3.34 20.69 -5.72
C ILE A 47 2.23 21.51 -6.38
N ASP A 48 2.57 22.69 -6.91
CA ASP A 48 1.60 23.53 -7.62
C ASP A 48 1.08 22.89 -8.92
N GLU A 49 1.94 22.17 -9.65
CA GLU A 49 1.56 21.43 -10.87
C GLU A 49 0.60 20.25 -10.56
N LEU A 50 0.87 19.49 -9.50
CA LEU A 50 0.08 18.32 -9.13
C LEU A 50 -1.21 18.67 -8.39
N GLY A 51 -1.20 19.79 -7.67
CA GLY A 51 -2.29 20.17 -6.77
C GLY A 51 -3.68 20.19 -7.39
N PRO A 52 -3.89 20.80 -8.58
CA PRO A 52 -5.20 20.82 -9.24
C PRO A 52 -5.75 19.42 -9.54
N ASP A 53 -4.88 18.51 -9.99
CA ASP A 53 -5.28 17.16 -10.40
C ASP A 53 -5.59 16.25 -9.21
N ILE A 54 -4.92 16.44 -8.08
CA ILE A 54 -5.13 15.61 -6.88
C ILE A 54 -6.31 16.11 -6.04
N ARG A 55 -6.47 17.44 -5.88
CA ARG A 55 -7.50 18.03 -5.00
C ARG A 55 -8.94 17.81 -5.46
N GLN A 56 -9.14 17.34 -6.69
CA GLN A 56 -10.48 17.00 -7.17
C GLN A 56 -11.01 15.68 -6.57
N PHE A 57 -10.14 14.87 -5.95
CA PHE A 57 -10.49 13.58 -5.38
C PHE A 57 -10.60 13.64 -3.85
N ASP A 58 -11.68 13.11 -3.30
CA ASP A 58 -11.83 12.90 -1.86
C ASP A 58 -11.24 11.53 -1.47
N VAL A 59 -9.90 11.51 -1.40
CA VAL A 59 -9.14 10.28 -1.09
C VAL A 59 -9.47 9.78 0.32
N VAL A 60 -9.66 10.69 1.28
CA VAL A 60 -9.97 10.31 2.67
C VAL A 60 -11.30 9.57 2.73
N ALA A 61 -12.36 10.16 2.18
CA ALA A 61 -13.69 9.53 2.20
C ALA A 61 -13.71 8.19 1.47
N GLU A 62 -12.99 8.07 0.34
CA GLU A 62 -12.92 6.81 -0.40
C GLU A 62 -12.17 5.72 0.36
N VAL A 63 -11.03 6.07 0.98
CA VAL A 63 -10.25 5.14 1.81
C VAL A 63 -11.04 4.70 3.04
N GLU A 64 -11.70 5.63 3.75
CA GLU A 64 -12.56 5.30 4.90
C GLU A 64 -13.70 4.37 4.50
N ARG A 65 -14.31 4.63 3.34
CA ARG A 65 -15.32 3.73 2.77
C ARG A 65 -14.75 2.35 2.46
N GLY A 66 -13.55 2.29 1.86
CA GLY A 66 -12.87 1.03 1.53
C GLY A 66 -12.46 0.22 2.75
N LEU A 67 -12.01 0.86 3.81
CA LEU A 67 -11.65 0.21 5.08
C LEU A 67 -12.88 -0.16 5.93
N GLY A 68 -14.03 0.50 5.71
CA GLY A 68 -15.20 0.41 6.58
C GLY A 68 -15.01 1.09 7.93
N GLN A 69 -13.98 1.94 8.06
CA GLN A 69 -13.65 2.64 9.32
C GLN A 69 -12.97 3.98 9.04
N PRO A 70 -13.06 4.94 9.99
CA PRO A 70 -12.44 6.24 9.82
C PRO A 70 -10.91 6.16 9.89
N LEU A 71 -10.25 7.04 9.15
CA LEU A 71 -8.82 7.31 9.27
C LEU A 71 -8.51 8.11 10.54
N ALA A 72 -7.23 8.14 10.92
CA ALA A 72 -6.76 8.90 12.09
C ALA A 72 -6.83 10.43 11.91
N SER A 73 -7.04 10.92 10.69
CA SER A 73 -7.12 12.34 10.35
C SER A 73 -7.89 12.51 9.04
N ASP A 74 -8.57 13.63 8.89
CA ASP A 74 -9.21 14.11 7.66
C ASP A 74 -8.24 14.68 6.62
N THR A 75 -6.95 14.63 6.92
CA THR A 75 -5.90 15.18 6.06
C THR A 75 -4.78 14.18 5.83
N ILE A 76 -4.40 13.97 4.58
CA ILE A 76 -3.24 13.17 4.19
C ILE A 76 -2.05 14.12 3.98
N THR A 77 -0.92 13.83 4.64
CA THR A 77 0.32 14.58 4.46
C THR A 77 1.32 13.78 3.63
N VAL A 78 1.72 14.34 2.50
CA VAL A 78 2.69 13.74 1.58
C VAL A 78 4.02 14.46 1.66
N PHE A 79 5.10 13.72 1.94
CA PHE A 79 6.47 14.23 1.87
C PHE A 79 7.10 13.81 0.55
N MET A 80 7.26 14.77 -0.37
CA MET A 80 7.85 14.53 -1.68
C MET A 80 9.37 14.60 -1.62
N LEU A 81 10.05 13.50 -1.91
CA LEU A 81 11.50 13.39 -1.83
C LEU A 81 12.14 13.76 -3.16
N TYR A 82 13.13 14.69 -3.11
CA TYR A 82 13.84 15.18 -4.28
C TYR A 82 15.08 14.32 -4.63
N PHE A 83 15.74 13.76 -3.61
CA PHE A 83 17.00 13.01 -3.77
C PHE A 83 16.82 11.50 -3.66
N SER A 84 15.61 11.02 -3.48
CA SER A 84 15.30 9.60 -3.33
C SER A 84 14.03 9.29 -4.08
N GLN A 85 13.90 8.06 -4.57
CA GLN A 85 12.81 7.63 -5.44
C GLN A 85 12.04 6.43 -4.85
N PRO A 86 11.50 6.55 -3.63
CA PRO A 86 10.63 5.50 -3.11
C PRO A 86 9.29 5.51 -3.83
N HIS A 87 8.69 4.34 -3.99
CA HIS A 87 7.32 4.22 -4.48
C HIS A 87 6.35 4.98 -3.57
N GLY A 88 6.23 4.50 -2.35
CA GLY A 88 5.52 5.06 -1.23
C GLY A 88 6.04 4.39 0.03
N ILE A 89 6.12 5.11 1.13
CA ILE A 89 6.47 4.55 2.44
C ILE A 89 5.62 5.25 3.49
N LYS A 90 4.72 4.51 4.11
CA LYS A 90 3.94 5.02 5.24
C LYS A 90 4.84 5.33 6.42
N ILE A 91 4.70 6.52 6.99
CA ILE A 91 5.44 6.93 8.18
C ILE A 91 4.62 6.61 9.43
N THR A 92 3.45 7.20 9.55
CA THR A 92 2.50 6.98 10.64
C THR A 92 1.17 7.67 10.36
N GLY A 93 0.06 7.12 10.83
CA GLY A 93 -1.27 7.68 10.64
C GLY A 93 -1.57 7.94 9.16
N THR A 94 -1.87 9.18 8.81
CA THR A 94 -2.15 9.62 7.43
C THR A 94 -0.96 10.33 6.77
N ARG A 95 0.27 9.91 7.09
CA ARG A 95 1.51 10.50 6.58
C ARG A 95 2.33 9.48 5.83
N PHE A 96 2.77 9.83 4.63
CA PHE A 96 3.69 8.99 3.85
C PHE A 96 4.70 9.85 3.07
N LEU A 97 5.77 9.22 2.60
CA LEU A 97 6.76 9.83 1.72
C LEU A 97 6.76 9.12 0.36
N THR A 98 7.11 9.87 -0.70
CA THR A 98 7.16 9.34 -2.06
C THR A 98 8.10 10.15 -2.95
N ASP A 99 8.36 9.65 -4.17
CA ASP A 99 9.17 10.35 -5.18
C ASP A 99 8.44 11.57 -5.73
N ILE A 100 9.13 12.70 -5.82
CA ILE A 100 8.64 13.93 -6.46
C ILE A 100 8.37 13.77 -7.96
N ALA A 101 8.99 12.78 -8.60
CA ALA A 101 8.82 12.53 -10.04
C ALA A 101 7.47 11.91 -10.42
N TRP A 102 6.72 11.36 -9.45
CA TRP A 102 5.40 10.78 -9.72
C TRP A 102 4.45 11.79 -10.36
N ASP A 103 3.74 11.36 -11.39
CA ASP A 103 2.60 12.09 -11.92
C ASP A 103 1.38 12.03 -10.97
N ALA A 104 0.32 12.76 -11.29
CA ALA A 104 -0.87 12.83 -10.45
C ALA A 104 -1.56 11.46 -10.31
N SER A 105 -1.54 10.62 -11.35
CA SER A 105 -2.15 9.29 -11.32
C SER A 105 -1.41 8.36 -10.36
N ASN A 106 -0.08 8.31 -10.47
CA ASN A 106 0.77 7.51 -9.60
C ASN A 106 0.70 8.02 -8.15
N LEU A 107 0.71 9.35 -7.95
CA LEU A 107 0.59 9.94 -6.62
C LEU A 107 -0.77 9.61 -5.97
N LEU A 108 -1.86 9.67 -6.74
CA LEU A 108 -3.20 9.31 -6.26
C LEU A 108 -3.24 7.83 -5.83
N HIS A 109 -2.76 6.92 -6.69
CA HIS A 109 -2.71 5.50 -6.37
C HIS A 109 -1.86 5.22 -5.14
N THR A 110 -0.66 5.83 -5.05
CA THR A 110 0.22 5.70 -3.89
C THR A 110 -0.44 6.22 -2.62
N ALA A 111 -1.14 7.36 -2.68
CA ALA A 111 -1.85 7.90 -1.52
C ALA A 111 -2.95 6.94 -1.02
N VAL A 112 -3.75 6.37 -1.92
CA VAL A 112 -4.74 5.34 -1.57
C VAL A 112 -4.05 4.12 -0.96
N HIS A 113 -2.99 3.60 -1.58
CA HIS A 113 -2.25 2.43 -1.13
C HIS A 113 -1.68 2.61 0.28
N GLU A 114 -0.94 3.70 0.51
CA GLU A 114 -0.32 3.95 1.81
C GLU A 114 -1.35 4.16 2.94
N MET A 115 -2.52 4.73 2.62
CA MET A 115 -3.57 4.91 3.62
C MET A 115 -4.27 3.59 3.98
N MET A 116 -4.20 2.57 3.13
CA MET A 116 -4.74 1.24 3.43
C MET A 116 -3.92 0.45 4.47
N HIS A 117 -2.62 0.76 4.66
CA HIS A 117 -1.76 0.05 5.60
C HIS A 117 -1.94 0.48 7.06
N PRO A 118 -2.06 -0.46 8.03
CA PRO A 118 -2.49 -1.84 7.82
C PRO A 118 -4.01 -1.89 7.62
N PRO A 119 -4.54 -2.77 6.76
CA PRO A 119 -5.98 -2.87 6.51
C PRO A 119 -6.72 -3.57 7.66
N TYR A 120 -5.98 -4.28 8.49
CA TYR A 120 -6.45 -5.03 9.66
C TYR A 120 -5.29 -5.27 10.65
N SER A 121 -5.59 -5.90 11.80
CA SER A 121 -4.57 -6.25 12.79
C SER A 121 -4.39 -7.77 12.88
N TYR A 122 -3.45 -8.32 12.11
CA TYR A 122 -3.15 -9.76 12.07
C TYR A 122 -2.75 -10.31 13.45
N SER A 123 -1.84 -9.64 14.14
CA SER A 123 -1.26 -10.16 15.39
C SER A 123 -2.22 -10.19 16.58
N SER A 124 -3.25 -9.33 16.57
CA SER A 124 -4.20 -9.19 17.69
C SER A 124 -5.59 -9.78 17.40
N ASP A 125 -5.88 -10.16 16.16
CA ASP A 125 -7.17 -10.73 15.75
C ASP A 125 -7.03 -12.24 15.48
N GLU A 126 -7.36 -13.07 16.47
CA GLU A 126 -7.22 -14.52 16.38
C GLU A 126 -8.16 -15.16 15.35
N GLU A 127 -9.38 -14.62 15.21
CA GLU A 127 -10.37 -15.13 14.26
C GLU A 127 -9.91 -14.86 12.82
N LEU A 128 -9.51 -13.63 12.52
CA LEU A 128 -8.97 -13.28 11.20
C LEU A 128 -7.71 -14.07 10.88
N ARG A 129 -6.78 -14.20 11.85
CA ARG A 129 -5.56 -14.97 11.65
C ARG A 129 -5.85 -16.41 11.32
N ALA A 130 -6.76 -17.06 12.07
CA ALA A 130 -7.16 -18.45 11.80
C ALA A 130 -7.78 -18.61 10.40
N ALA A 131 -8.61 -17.67 9.98
CA ALA A 131 -9.18 -17.68 8.63
C ALA A 131 -8.08 -17.51 7.56
N LEU A 132 -7.19 -16.52 7.69
CA LEU A 132 -6.11 -16.29 6.73
C LEU A 132 -5.13 -17.46 6.66
N GLU A 133 -4.82 -18.12 7.78
CA GLU A 133 -3.92 -19.28 7.80
C GLU A 133 -4.47 -20.47 6.98
N THR A 134 -5.79 -20.57 6.77
CA THR A 134 -6.35 -21.61 5.89
C THR A 134 -5.92 -21.47 4.43
N LEU A 135 -5.61 -20.25 3.98
CA LEU A 135 -5.12 -19.98 2.63
C LEU A 135 -3.78 -20.66 2.33
N GLN A 136 -3.01 -21.05 3.36
CA GLN A 136 -1.78 -21.82 3.18
C GLN A 136 -2.03 -23.23 2.60
N GLN A 137 -3.28 -23.68 2.53
CA GLN A 137 -3.64 -24.93 1.89
C GLN A 137 -3.72 -24.82 0.36
N ASP A 138 -3.72 -23.58 -0.19
CA ASP A 138 -3.74 -23.39 -1.65
C ASP A 138 -2.33 -23.47 -2.22
N PRO A 139 -2.03 -24.48 -3.08
CA PRO A 139 -0.67 -24.68 -3.60
C PRO A 139 -0.24 -23.60 -4.61
N PHE A 140 -1.19 -22.99 -5.32
CA PHE A 140 -0.89 -21.92 -6.27
C PHE A 140 -0.47 -20.63 -5.54
N LEU A 141 -1.15 -20.30 -4.45
CA LEU A 141 -0.76 -19.20 -3.56
C LEU A 141 0.60 -19.45 -2.92
N MET A 142 0.78 -20.64 -2.33
CA MET A 142 2.01 -20.96 -1.58
C MET A 142 3.24 -21.05 -2.49
N ASP A 143 3.09 -21.47 -3.74
CA ASP A 143 4.17 -21.40 -4.72
C ASP A 143 4.69 -19.96 -4.88
N LYS A 144 3.80 -18.96 -4.89
CA LYS A 144 4.21 -17.54 -4.99
C LYS A 144 4.81 -17.03 -3.68
N VAL A 145 4.24 -17.41 -2.55
CA VAL A 145 4.79 -17.03 -1.22
C VAL A 145 6.22 -17.54 -1.04
N GLU A 146 6.50 -18.76 -1.48
CA GLU A 146 7.78 -19.43 -1.23
C GLU A 146 8.86 -19.16 -2.30
N HIS A 147 8.46 -18.85 -3.53
CA HIS A 147 9.38 -18.83 -4.67
C HIS A 147 9.47 -17.48 -5.41
N HIS A 148 8.77 -16.41 -4.96
CA HIS A 148 8.97 -15.09 -5.54
C HIS A 148 10.40 -14.56 -5.27
N ASP A 149 10.84 -13.59 -6.04
CA ASP A 149 12.13 -12.95 -5.81
C ASP A 149 12.09 -12.17 -4.47
N PRO A 150 12.90 -12.57 -3.47
CA PRO A 150 12.90 -11.91 -2.16
C PRO A 150 13.29 -10.43 -2.21
N ALA A 151 13.85 -9.95 -3.31
CA ALA A 151 14.15 -8.53 -3.51
C ALA A 151 12.88 -7.66 -3.60
N TYR A 152 11.72 -8.25 -3.96
CA TYR A 152 10.44 -7.54 -3.94
C TYR A 152 9.90 -7.31 -2.51
N GLY A 153 10.47 -7.95 -1.50
CA GLY A 153 9.96 -7.89 -0.12
C GLY A 153 8.85 -8.90 0.15
N TYR A 154 8.09 -8.68 1.24
CA TYR A 154 6.94 -9.52 1.62
C TYR A 154 7.29 -11.01 1.83
N ASN A 155 8.46 -11.25 2.40
CA ASN A 155 9.08 -12.58 2.55
C ASN A 155 8.47 -13.43 3.68
N SER A 156 7.37 -12.98 4.30
CA SER A 156 6.56 -13.76 5.23
C SER A 156 5.14 -13.92 4.68
N PHE A 157 4.47 -15.00 5.05
CA PHE A 157 3.07 -15.22 4.66
C PHE A 157 2.17 -14.06 5.09
N GLU A 158 2.31 -13.56 6.32
CA GLU A 158 1.57 -12.41 6.84
C GLU A 158 1.78 -11.17 5.96
N GLY A 159 3.03 -10.78 5.73
CA GLY A 159 3.35 -9.59 4.92
C GLY A 159 2.89 -9.74 3.46
N TYR A 160 3.02 -10.94 2.90
CA TYR A 160 2.53 -11.23 1.55
C TYR A 160 1.01 -11.07 1.45
N VAL A 161 0.25 -11.64 2.39
CA VAL A 161 -1.22 -11.54 2.39
C VAL A 161 -1.65 -10.10 2.61
N GLU A 162 -1.07 -9.39 3.59
CA GLU A 162 -1.38 -7.98 3.86
C GLU A 162 -1.18 -7.12 2.60
N GLU A 163 -0.04 -7.23 1.95
CA GLU A 163 0.25 -6.48 0.72
C GLU A 163 -0.74 -6.79 -0.40
N ASN A 164 -1.09 -8.05 -0.61
CA ASN A 164 -2.06 -8.44 -1.63
C ASN A 164 -3.46 -7.87 -1.34
N VAL A 165 -3.88 -7.82 -0.08
CA VAL A 165 -5.14 -7.19 0.33
C VAL A 165 -5.10 -5.68 0.07
N VAL A 166 -4.02 -5.01 0.49
CA VAL A 166 -3.83 -3.56 0.26
C VAL A 166 -3.84 -3.24 -1.23
N ARG A 167 -3.14 -4.03 -2.05
CA ARG A 167 -3.12 -3.83 -3.51
C ARG A 167 -4.50 -4.02 -4.15
N ALA A 168 -5.25 -5.05 -3.77
CA ALA A 168 -6.60 -5.25 -4.28
C ALA A 168 -7.50 -4.05 -3.97
N LEU A 169 -7.49 -3.58 -2.73
CA LEU A 169 -8.24 -2.41 -2.29
C LEU A 169 -7.77 -1.15 -3.01
N SER A 170 -6.46 -0.89 -3.07
CA SER A 170 -5.96 0.34 -3.68
C SER A 170 -6.27 0.43 -5.18
N HIS A 171 -6.23 -0.68 -5.91
CA HIS A 171 -6.68 -0.71 -7.30
C HIS A 171 -8.17 -0.36 -7.41
N LEU A 172 -9.02 -1.08 -6.69
CA LEU A 172 -10.46 -0.87 -6.72
C LEU A 172 -10.84 0.59 -6.37
N LEU A 173 -10.24 1.15 -5.32
CA LEU A 173 -10.61 2.49 -4.86
C LEU A 173 -10.03 3.59 -5.75
N THR A 174 -8.83 3.39 -6.32
CA THR A 174 -8.26 4.34 -7.29
C THR A 174 -9.13 4.42 -8.55
N GLU A 175 -9.60 3.28 -9.05
CA GLU A 175 -10.51 3.23 -10.20
C GLU A 175 -11.85 3.92 -9.90
N ARG A 176 -12.40 3.72 -8.72
CA ARG A 176 -13.63 4.41 -8.29
C ARG A 176 -13.45 5.93 -8.19
N LEU A 177 -12.32 6.39 -7.65
CA LEU A 177 -12.00 7.81 -7.59
C LEU A 177 -11.88 8.44 -8.98
N ARG A 178 -11.25 7.74 -9.92
CA ARG A 178 -11.05 8.22 -11.29
C ARG A 178 -12.32 8.11 -12.15
N GLY A 179 -13.24 7.21 -11.80
CA GLY A 179 -14.44 6.90 -12.59
C GLY A 179 -14.15 6.14 -13.88
N ASP A 180 -12.93 5.64 -14.06
CA ASP A 180 -12.52 4.77 -15.15
C ASP A 180 -12.04 3.43 -14.57
N ILE A 181 -12.69 2.37 -14.96
CA ILE A 181 -12.22 1.01 -14.69
C ILE A 181 -11.28 0.66 -15.83
N ASP A 182 -10.00 0.53 -15.54
CA ASP A 182 -9.06 -0.04 -16.50
C ASP A 182 -9.31 -1.55 -16.59
N HIS A 183 -9.98 -1.96 -17.64
CA HIS A 183 -10.26 -3.37 -17.90
C HIS A 183 -9.01 -4.17 -18.28
N SER A 184 -7.85 -3.52 -18.45
CA SER A 184 -6.58 -4.20 -18.70
C SER A 184 -5.90 -4.54 -17.38
N HIS A 185 -6.23 -5.69 -16.80
CA HIS A 185 -5.58 -6.19 -15.57
C HIS A 185 -4.18 -6.77 -15.81
N TYR A 186 -3.67 -6.67 -17.04
CA TYR A 186 -2.35 -7.18 -17.40
C TYR A 186 -1.23 -6.59 -16.54
N GLY A 187 -1.21 -5.27 -16.37
CA GLY A 187 -0.23 -4.58 -15.53
C GLY A 187 -0.29 -5.03 -14.07
N MET A 188 -1.49 -5.20 -13.54
CA MET A 188 -1.74 -5.72 -12.20
C MET A 188 -1.13 -7.12 -12.04
N LYS A 189 -1.39 -8.03 -12.98
CA LYS A 189 -0.91 -9.42 -12.95
C LYS A 189 0.60 -9.55 -13.16
N GLN A 190 1.26 -8.57 -13.79
CA GLN A 190 2.71 -8.59 -14.04
C GLN A 190 3.53 -7.86 -12.97
N ALA A 191 2.90 -7.11 -12.09
CA ALA A 191 3.59 -6.40 -11.00
C ALA A 191 4.46 -7.37 -10.18
N ASP A 192 5.67 -6.94 -9.86
CA ASP A 192 6.64 -7.68 -9.03
C ASP A 192 6.82 -9.14 -9.50
N GLY A 193 7.01 -9.32 -10.81
CA GLY A 193 7.21 -10.63 -11.42
C GLY A 193 5.97 -11.55 -11.38
N GLY A 194 4.78 -11.00 -11.18
CA GLY A 194 3.52 -11.76 -11.15
C GLY A 194 3.29 -12.53 -9.85
N MET A 195 3.89 -12.05 -8.75
CA MET A 195 3.71 -12.70 -7.45
C MET A 195 2.33 -12.45 -6.81
N HIS A 196 1.64 -11.36 -7.14
CA HIS A 196 0.43 -10.92 -6.43
C HIS A 196 -0.85 -11.66 -6.88
N VAL A 197 -0.86 -12.97 -6.79
CA VAL A 197 -2.00 -13.80 -7.25
C VAL A 197 -3.24 -13.68 -6.35
N LEU A 198 -3.04 -13.48 -5.05
CA LEU A 198 -4.14 -13.29 -4.12
C LEU A 198 -4.80 -11.92 -4.33
N MET A 199 -4.02 -10.87 -4.66
CA MET A 199 -4.55 -9.56 -5.04
C MET A 199 -5.57 -9.68 -6.18
N ALA A 200 -5.22 -10.38 -7.26
CA ALA A 200 -6.10 -10.54 -8.41
C ALA A 200 -7.40 -11.28 -8.05
N ALA A 201 -7.29 -12.33 -7.22
CA ALA A 201 -8.46 -13.08 -6.75
C ALA A 201 -9.38 -12.22 -5.86
N LEU A 202 -8.80 -11.45 -4.93
CA LEU A 202 -9.56 -10.55 -4.05
C LEU A 202 -10.21 -9.41 -4.83
N TYR A 203 -9.48 -8.80 -5.76
CA TYR A 203 -10.01 -7.74 -6.61
C TYR A 203 -11.23 -8.24 -7.43
N SER A 204 -11.14 -9.43 -8.04
CA SER A 204 -12.26 -10.08 -8.71
C SER A 204 -13.47 -10.28 -7.80
N LEU A 205 -13.24 -10.78 -6.57
CA LEU A 205 -14.30 -10.94 -5.57
C LEU A 205 -14.94 -9.60 -5.18
N MET A 206 -14.14 -8.57 -4.99
CA MET A 206 -14.60 -7.23 -4.64
C MET A 206 -15.47 -6.62 -5.75
N LEU A 207 -15.14 -6.88 -7.02
CA LEU A 207 -15.98 -6.46 -8.16
C LEU A 207 -17.30 -7.23 -8.20
N ASP A 208 -17.26 -8.56 -8.06
CA ASP A 208 -18.45 -9.42 -8.10
C ASP A 208 -19.48 -9.04 -7.02
N GLU A 209 -19.01 -8.62 -5.85
CA GLU A 209 -19.86 -8.32 -4.70
C GLU A 209 -20.20 -6.84 -4.52
N ASP A 210 -19.76 -5.95 -5.43
CA ASP A 210 -19.85 -4.49 -5.24
C ASP A 210 -19.33 -4.09 -3.85
N TYR A 211 -18.06 -4.51 -3.57
CA TYR A 211 -17.44 -4.41 -2.28
C TYR A 211 -17.61 -3.02 -1.66
N ASN A 212 -17.96 -3.05 -0.42
CA ASN A 212 -18.13 -1.90 0.47
C ASN A 212 -19.27 -0.92 0.12
N SER A 213 -20.24 -1.36 -0.67
CA SER A 213 -21.50 -0.64 -0.81
C SER A 213 -22.25 -0.50 0.53
N LYS A 214 -21.93 -1.34 1.52
CA LYS A 214 -22.58 -1.41 2.84
C LYS A 214 -21.69 -1.01 4.03
N GLY A 215 -20.42 -0.62 3.83
CA GLY A 215 -19.50 -0.22 4.90
C GLY A 215 -19.00 -1.40 5.75
N GLU A 216 -18.73 -2.55 5.15
CA GLU A 216 -18.15 -3.71 5.81
C GLU A 216 -16.67 -3.47 6.17
N LEU A 217 -16.20 -3.93 7.33
CA LEU A 217 -14.78 -3.89 7.67
C LEU A 217 -14.01 -4.87 6.79
N VAL A 218 -12.78 -4.49 6.39
CA VAL A 218 -11.91 -5.38 5.60
C VAL A 218 -11.74 -6.76 6.26
N ARG A 219 -11.58 -6.80 7.60
CA ARG A 219 -11.47 -8.06 8.33
C ARG A 219 -12.70 -8.94 8.18
N ASP A 220 -13.89 -8.34 8.27
CA ASP A 220 -15.16 -9.08 8.21
C ASP A 220 -15.41 -9.62 6.80
N PHE A 221 -15.08 -8.82 5.78
CA PHE A 221 -15.08 -9.26 4.39
C PHE A 221 -14.17 -10.48 4.18
N LEU A 222 -12.92 -10.41 4.63
CA LEU A 222 -11.95 -11.51 4.46
C LEU A 222 -12.42 -12.78 5.14
N ILE A 223 -12.84 -12.71 6.41
CA ILE A 223 -13.37 -13.88 7.13
C ILE A 223 -14.55 -14.48 6.36
N ARG A 224 -15.51 -13.66 6.00
CA ARG A 224 -16.72 -14.10 5.29
C ARG A 224 -16.45 -14.80 3.96
N VAL A 225 -15.57 -14.24 3.11
CA VAL A 225 -15.28 -14.83 1.79
C VAL A 225 -14.45 -16.12 1.93
N ILE A 226 -13.58 -16.21 2.93
CA ILE A 226 -12.81 -17.41 3.22
C ILE A 226 -13.74 -18.50 3.76
N GLU A 227 -14.58 -18.22 4.75
CA GLU A 227 -15.53 -19.18 5.31
C GLU A 227 -16.58 -19.65 4.28
N ALA A 228 -16.93 -18.79 3.31
CA ALA A 228 -17.77 -19.16 2.19
C ALA A 228 -17.08 -20.06 1.15
N GLY A 229 -15.78 -20.35 1.30
CA GLY A 229 -14.99 -21.15 0.38
C GLY A 229 -14.62 -20.42 -0.94
N ALA A 230 -14.79 -19.10 -1.00
CA ALA A 230 -14.51 -18.32 -2.21
C ALA A 230 -13.00 -18.26 -2.54
N LEU A 231 -12.15 -18.60 -1.58
CA LEU A 231 -10.69 -18.68 -1.70
C LEU A 231 -10.15 -20.07 -1.35
N ASP A 232 -10.99 -21.12 -1.38
CA ASP A 232 -10.58 -22.52 -1.21
C ASP A 232 -9.51 -22.92 -2.24
N PRO A 233 -8.71 -23.94 -1.98
CA PRO A 233 -7.67 -24.43 -2.90
C PRO A 233 -8.16 -24.58 -4.34
N GLY A 234 -7.48 -23.89 -5.28
CA GLY A 234 -7.83 -23.80 -6.69
C GLY A 234 -8.77 -22.65 -7.07
N GLN A 235 -9.47 -22.01 -6.11
CA GLN A 235 -10.32 -20.85 -6.40
C GLN A 235 -9.48 -19.60 -6.66
N ILE A 236 -8.36 -19.44 -5.98
CA ILE A 236 -7.42 -18.33 -6.22
C ILE A 236 -6.89 -18.39 -7.65
N GLU A 237 -6.42 -19.55 -8.10
CA GLU A 237 -5.95 -19.75 -9.48
C GLU A 237 -7.05 -19.51 -10.50
N ALA A 238 -8.26 -20.05 -10.25
CA ALA A 238 -9.40 -19.89 -11.15
C ALA A 238 -9.76 -18.40 -11.33
N ARG A 239 -9.83 -17.61 -10.26
CA ARG A 239 -10.11 -16.18 -10.30
C ARG A 239 -8.99 -15.38 -10.95
N TYR A 240 -7.73 -15.70 -10.61
CA TYR A 240 -6.57 -15.10 -11.26
C TYR A 240 -6.58 -15.28 -12.77
N ASN A 241 -6.93 -16.49 -13.24
CA ASN A 241 -6.98 -16.79 -14.67
C ASN A 241 -8.19 -16.16 -15.37
N ALA A 242 -9.31 -15.98 -14.67
CA ALA A 242 -10.53 -15.35 -15.20
C ALA A 242 -10.43 -13.82 -15.32
N LEU A 243 -9.52 -13.19 -14.58
CA LEU A 243 -9.29 -11.75 -14.66
C LEU A 243 -8.44 -11.44 -15.91
N GLU A 244 -9.08 -10.91 -16.95
CA GLU A 244 -8.47 -10.57 -18.24
C GLU A 244 -7.78 -9.20 -18.24
#